data_243b6ac30e5af27c760e5ceb6cf27aab
#
_entry.id   243b6ac30e5af27c760e5ceb6cf27aab
#
_cell.length_a   1.000
_cell.length_b   1.000
_cell.length_c   1.000
_cell.angle_alpha   90.00
_cell.angle_beta   90.00
_cell.angle_gamma   90.00
#
_symmetry.space_group_name_H-M   'P 1'
#
loop_
_entity.id
_entity.type
_entity.pdbx_description
1 polymer ?
#
loop_
_entity_poly.entity_id
_entity_poly.type
_entity_poly.pdbx_seq_one_letter_code
_entity_poly.pdbx_strand_id
1 'polypeptide(L)'
;RGLKERYEVFHGVKIADNALIAAATLSHRYISDRFLPDKAIDLIDEACSMIKTEMESMPTELDEISRKIMQLEIEETALSKETDEISKKRLEDIKKEKAELKTKFDGMKAKWENEKQAISKVQKLREEIEQVNAQIEQEERVYDLGKVAELRYGKLPELQKELKAEEELSEKGKEDGLLRNKVTEDEITKIISRWTGIPVTKLMESEREKILHLPELLHKRVIGQDDAVE
;
A
#
# COMPACT_ATOMS: atom_id res chain seq x y z
N ARG A 1 10.31 11.45 11.54
CA ARG A 1 10.63 12.08 10.24
C ARG A 1 12.07 11.79 9.78
N GLY A 2 13.09 11.89 10.63
CA GLY A 2 14.49 11.65 10.24
C GLY A 2 14.82 10.25 9.69
N LEU A 3 13.99 9.25 9.98
CA LEU A 3 14.15 7.88 9.46
C LEU A 3 13.27 7.60 8.24
N LYS A 4 12.38 8.53 7.85
CA LYS A 4 11.37 8.34 6.81
C LYS A 4 12.00 7.88 5.49
N GLU A 5 12.97 8.62 4.99
CA GLU A 5 13.62 8.34 3.70
C GLU A 5 14.28 6.96 3.67
N ARG A 6 14.92 6.54 4.77
CA ARG A 6 15.54 5.21 4.87
C ARG A 6 14.52 4.08 4.80
N TYR A 7 13.36 4.24 5.46
CA TYR A 7 12.27 3.26 5.38
C TYR A 7 11.62 3.25 4.01
N GLU A 8 11.44 4.42 3.38
CA GLU A 8 10.93 4.53 2.02
C GLU A 8 11.82 3.81 1.01
N VAL A 9 13.14 3.93 1.13
CA VAL A 9 14.09 3.23 0.26
C VAL A 9 14.10 1.74 0.55
N PHE A 10 14.20 1.35 1.83
CA PHE A 10 14.29 -0.06 2.23
C PHE A 10 13.06 -0.89 1.81
N HIS A 11 11.86 -0.34 1.96
CA HIS A 11 10.63 -1.02 1.60
C HIS A 11 10.16 -0.72 0.17
N GLY A 12 10.69 0.30 -0.48
CA GLY A 12 10.26 0.72 -1.82
C GLY A 12 8.86 1.35 -1.86
N VAL A 13 8.40 1.94 -0.75
CA VAL A 13 7.07 2.54 -0.59
C VAL A 13 7.18 4.01 -0.21
N LYS A 14 6.16 4.82 -0.49
CA LYS A 14 6.06 6.20 0.01
C LYS A 14 5.35 6.23 1.36
N ILE A 15 5.82 7.07 2.29
CA ILE A 15 5.19 7.26 3.59
C ILE A 15 4.59 8.67 3.65
N ALA A 16 3.28 8.77 3.84
CA ALA A 16 2.61 10.05 4.01
C ALA A 16 2.93 10.66 5.38
N ASP A 17 3.00 11.99 5.47
CA ASP A 17 3.28 12.66 6.74
C ASP A 17 2.15 12.46 7.77
N ASN A 18 0.89 12.33 7.32
CA ASN A 18 -0.23 11.96 8.18
C ASN A 18 -0.08 10.56 8.78
N ALA A 19 0.49 9.59 8.05
CA ALA A 19 0.80 8.27 8.60
C ALA A 19 1.80 8.32 9.76
N LEU A 20 2.84 9.17 9.66
CA LEU A 20 3.81 9.37 10.74
C LEU A 20 3.18 9.99 11.98
N ILE A 21 2.28 10.97 11.78
CA ILE A 21 1.55 11.62 12.87
C ILE A 21 0.60 10.61 13.52
N ALA A 22 -0.15 9.86 12.70
CA ALA A 22 -1.06 8.81 13.18
C ALA A 22 -0.31 7.72 13.96
N ALA A 23 0.83 7.24 13.44
CA ALA A 23 1.65 6.24 14.13
C ALA A 23 2.10 6.71 15.52
N ALA A 24 2.50 7.97 15.66
CA ALA A 24 2.92 8.52 16.95
C ALA A 24 1.73 8.73 17.90
N THR A 25 0.65 9.35 17.42
CA THR A 25 -0.51 9.72 18.26
C THR A 25 -1.35 8.52 18.66
N LEU A 26 -1.69 7.65 17.70
CA LEU A 26 -2.51 6.47 17.96
C LEU A 26 -1.75 5.41 18.76
N SER A 27 -0.45 5.21 18.51
CA SER A 27 0.35 4.29 19.32
C SER A 27 0.45 4.78 20.78
N HIS A 28 0.64 6.09 20.98
CA HIS A 28 0.66 6.65 22.33
C HIS A 28 -0.64 6.40 23.09
N ARG A 29 -1.77 6.50 22.40
CA ARG A 29 -3.11 6.38 22.98
C ARG A 29 -3.54 4.92 23.22
N TYR A 30 -3.28 4.02 22.27
CA TYR A 30 -3.89 2.68 22.27
C TYR A 30 -2.91 1.54 22.55
N ILE A 31 -1.60 1.78 22.54
CA ILE A 31 -0.57 0.79 22.84
C ILE A 31 0.16 1.22 24.11
N SER A 32 -0.21 0.61 25.23
CA SER A 32 0.31 0.96 26.57
C SER A 32 1.52 0.14 27.01
N ASP A 33 1.74 -1.02 26.43
CA ASP A 33 2.76 -2.00 26.79
C ASP A 33 4.15 -1.72 26.17
N ARG A 34 4.24 -0.71 25.29
CA ARG A 34 5.47 -0.31 24.61
C ARG A 34 5.71 1.20 24.71
N PHE A 35 6.95 1.64 24.54
CA PHE A 35 7.33 3.04 24.64
C PHE A 35 7.57 3.68 23.28
N LEU A 36 7.39 5.02 23.21
CA LEU A 36 7.85 5.82 22.09
C LEU A 36 9.37 6.04 22.21
N PRO A 37 10.11 6.09 21.10
CA PRO A 37 9.62 6.10 19.70
C PRO A 37 9.35 4.71 19.09
N ASP A 38 9.79 3.63 19.73
CA ASP A 38 9.89 2.29 19.14
C ASP A 38 8.56 1.79 18.61
N LYS A 39 7.47 1.87 19.39
CA LYS A 39 6.16 1.43 18.95
C LYS A 39 5.64 2.15 17.70
N ALA A 40 5.99 3.43 17.51
CA ALA A 40 5.60 4.17 16.32
C ALA A 40 6.46 3.77 15.10
N ILE A 41 7.72 3.43 15.33
CA ILE A 41 8.62 2.91 14.29
C ILE A 41 8.16 1.54 13.84
N ASP A 42 7.84 0.63 14.77
CA ASP A 42 7.31 -0.71 14.47
C ASP A 42 6.05 -0.65 13.63
N LEU A 43 5.12 0.28 13.94
CA LEU A 43 3.89 0.48 13.15
C LEU A 43 4.18 0.93 11.71
N ILE A 44 5.14 1.83 11.53
CA ILE A 44 5.54 2.28 10.20
C ILE A 44 6.21 1.14 9.44
N ASP A 45 7.07 0.38 10.08
CA ASP A 45 7.75 -0.77 9.46
C ASP A 45 6.76 -1.83 9.01
N GLU A 46 5.81 -2.21 9.86
CA GLU A 46 4.77 -3.17 9.52
C GLU A 46 3.85 -2.65 8.40
N ALA A 47 3.49 -1.35 8.42
CA ALA A 47 2.68 -0.75 7.37
C ALA A 47 3.41 -0.73 6.02
N CYS A 48 4.70 -0.41 6.01
CA CYS A 48 5.53 -0.46 4.81
C CYS A 48 5.64 -1.89 4.27
N SER A 49 5.87 -2.87 5.15
CA SER A 49 5.95 -4.29 4.80
C SER A 49 4.62 -4.83 4.24
N MET A 50 3.49 -4.39 4.81
CA MET A 50 2.16 -4.75 4.34
C MET A 50 1.93 -4.22 2.92
N ILE A 51 2.17 -2.93 2.67
CA ILE A 51 2.02 -2.33 1.33
C ILE A 51 2.98 -2.98 0.32
N LYS A 52 4.23 -3.26 0.71
CA LYS A 52 5.18 -3.97 -0.15
C LYS A 52 4.64 -5.35 -0.55
N THR A 53 4.10 -6.10 0.40
CA THR A 53 3.50 -7.42 0.13
C THR A 53 2.29 -7.30 -0.80
N GLU A 54 1.44 -6.27 -0.61
CA GLU A 54 0.31 -6.00 -1.52
C GLU A 54 0.79 -5.67 -2.94
N MET A 55 1.86 -4.88 -3.09
CA MET A 55 2.43 -4.54 -4.41
C MET A 55 3.07 -5.75 -5.12
N GLU A 56 3.65 -6.68 -4.37
CA GLU A 56 4.27 -7.88 -4.91
C GLU A 56 3.23 -8.95 -5.28
N SER A 57 2.09 -8.96 -4.61
CA SER A 57 1.01 -9.91 -4.85
C SER A 57 0.09 -9.48 -5.99
N MET A 58 -0.58 -10.46 -6.58
CA MET A 58 -1.58 -10.19 -7.62
C MET A 58 -2.79 -9.49 -7.00
N PRO A 59 -3.31 -8.39 -7.61
CA PRO A 59 -4.53 -7.74 -7.16
C PRO A 59 -5.72 -8.70 -7.08
N THR A 60 -6.57 -8.51 -6.07
CA THR A 60 -7.71 -9.40 -5.80
C THR A 60 -8.62 -9.54 -7.02
N GLU A 61 -8.86 -8.44 -7.75
CA GLU A 61 -9.71 -8.47 -8.97
C GLU A 61 -9.12 -9.35 -10.07
N LEU A 62 -7.79 -9.33 -10.23
CA LEU A 62 -7.08 -10.17 -11.20
C LEU A 62 -7.11 -11.65 -10.77
N ASP A 63 -6.93 -11.94 -9.48
CA ASP A 63 -6.98 -13.30 -8.93
C ASP A 63 -8.39 -13.90 -9.08
N GLU A 64 -9.44 -13.12 -8.83
CA GLU A 64 -10.84 -13.55 -9.04
C GLU A 64 -11.12 -13.93 -10.51
N ILE A 65 -10.68 -13.10 -11.47
CA ILE A 65 -10.83 -13.41 -12.89
C ILE A 65 -10.03 -14.65 -13.26
N SER A 66 -8.81 -14.78 -12.77
CA SER A 66 -7.94 -15.94 -12.99
C SER A 66 -8.59 -17.24 -12.49
N ARG A 67 -9.17 -17.21 -11.29
CA ARG A 67 -9.90 -18.35 -10.71
C ARG A 67 -11.14 -18.71 -11.52
N LYS A 68 -11.89 -17.72 -12.00
CA LYS A 68 -13.04 -17.95 -12.89
C LYS A 68 -12.62 -18.60 -14.21
N ILE A 69 -11.56 -18.12 -14.83
CA ILE A 69 -11.00 -18.73 -16.05
C ILE A 69 -10.63 -20.18 -15.79
N MET A 70 -9.97 -20.48 -14.67
CA MET A 70 -9.58 -21.83 -14.29
C MET A 70 -10.82 -22.74 -14.08
N GLN A 71 -11.88 -22.26 -13.44
CA GLN A 71 -13.13 -22.98 -13.27
C GLN A 71 -13.77 -23.32 -14.63
N LEU A 72 -13.82 -22.36 -15.55
CA LEU A 72 -14.34 -22.57 -16.89
C LEU A 72 -13.49 -23.56 -17.70
N GLU A 73 -12.17 -23.58 -17.51
CA GLU A 73 -11.27 -24.54 -18.14
C GLU A 73 -11.52 -25.99 -17.66
N ILE A 74 -11.78 -26.14 -16.35
CA ILE A 74 -12.14 -27.44 -15.78
C ILE A 74 -13.51 -27.89 -16.34
N GLU A 75 -14.50 -26.99 -16.35
CA GLU A 75 -15.84 -27.29 -16.90
C GLU A 75 -15.76 -27.61 -18.41
N GLU A 76 -15.01 -26.84 -19.20
CA GLU A 76 -14.75 -27.10 -20.61
C GLU A 76 -14.15 -28.49 -20.83
N THR A 77 -13.15 -28.87 -20.01
CA THR A 77 -12.51 -30.17 -20.12
C THR A 77 -13.47 -31.33 -19.78
N ALA A 78 -14.34 -31.14 -18.81
CA ALA A 78 -15.35 -32.12 -18.44
C ALA A 78 -16.40 -32.29 -19.56
N LEU A 79 -16.97 -31.18 -20.02
CA LEU A 79 -18.03 -31.19 -21.07
C LEU A 79 -17.51 -31.63 -22.46
N SER A 80 -16.22 -31.45 -22.73
CA SER A 80 -15.62 -31.92 -24.00
C SER A 80 -15.66 -33.44 -24.17
N LYS A 81 -15.87 -34.20 -23.09
CA LYS A 81 -16.01 -35.66 -23.12
C LYS A 81 -17.45 -36.12 -23.31
N GLU A 82 -18.42 -35.20 -23.21
CA GLU A 82 -19.84 -35.49 -23.38
C GLU A 82 -20.24 -35.23 -24.81
N THR A 83 -21.25 -36.01 -25.31
CA THR A 83 -21.64 -35.98 -26.72
C THR A 83 -23.07 -35.43 -26.94
N ASP A 84 -23.80 -35.12 -25.86
CA ASP A 84 -25.18 -34.65 -25.93
C ASP A 84 -25.27 -33.18 -26.38
N GLU A 85 -26.42 -32.79 -26.95
CA GLU A 85 -26.62 -31.45 -27.51
C GLU A 85 -26.62 -30.34 -26.46
N ILE A 86 -27.03 -30.66 -25.23
CA ILE A 86 -27.07 -29.68 -24.12
C ILE A 86 -25.64 -29.32 -23.72
N SER A 87 -24.78 -30.30 -23.55
CA SER A 87 -23.38 -30.14 -23.24
C SER A 87 -22.60 -29.38 -24.32
N LYS A 88 -22.95 -29.60 -25.61
CA LYS A 88 -22.36 -28.85 -26.73
C LYS A 88 -22.71 -27.36 -26.69
N LYS A 89 -23.98 -27.02 -26.44
CA LYS A 89 -24.38 -25.62 -26.29
C LYS A 89 -23.68 -24.94 -25.11
N ARG A 90 -23.66 -25.61 -23.96
CA ARG A 90 -22.97 -25.10 -22.80
C ARG A 90 -21.48 -24.88 -23.07
N LEU A 91 -20.84 -25.79 -23.80
CA LEU A 91 -19.42 -25.68 -24.19
C LEU A 91 -19.14 -24.47 -25.09
N GLU A 92 -20.06 -24.11 -26.01
CA GLU A 92 -19.96 -22.90 -26.81
C GLU A 92 -20.11 -21.63 -25.97
N ASP A 93 -21.01 -21.61 -24.99
CA ASP A 93 -21.18 -20.50 -24.07
C ASP A 93 -19.97 -20.31 -23.18
N ILE A 94 -19.40 -21.39 -22.62
CA ILE A 94 -18.19 -21.38 -21.84
C ILE A 94 -17.01 -20.82 -22.65
N LYS A 95 -16.86 -21.24 -23.91
CA LYS A 95 -15.80 -20.72 -24.77
C LYS A 95 -15.88 -19.23 -24.99
N LYS A 96 -17.11 -18.68 -25.16
CA LYS A 96 -17.33 -17.24 -25.30
C LYS A 96 -17.01 -16.51 -24.02
N GLU A 97 -17.56 -16.96 -22.88
CA GLU A 97 -17.32 -16.36 -21.56
C GLU A 97 -15.83 -16.38 -21.21
N LYS A 98 -15.15 -17.50 -21.46
CA LYS A 98 -13.71 -17.63 -21.26
C LYS A 98 -12.90 -16.67 -22.12
N ALA A 99 -13.26 -16.49 -23.39
CA ALA A 99 -12.59 -15.56 -24.30
C ALA A 99 -12.73 -14.10 -23.83
N GLU A 100 -13.93 -13.70 -23.39
CA GLU A 100 -14.18 -12.36 -22.83
C GLU A 100 -13.38 -12.12 -21.54
N LEU A 101 -13.43 -13.07 -20.60
CA LEU A 101 -12.68 -13.01 -19.35
C LEU A 101 -11.17 -12.98 -19.59
N LYS A 102 -10.67 -13.75 -20.56
CA LYS A 102 -9.26 -13.77 -20.91
C LYS A 102 -8.79 -12.44 -21.48
N THR A 103 -9.58 -11.82 -22.36
CA THR A 103 -9.29 -10.49 -22.90
C THR A 103 -9.25 -9.44 -21.77
N LYS A 104 -10.20 -9.51 -20.83
CA LYS A 104 -10.23 -8.63 -19.66
C LYS A 104 -9.02 -8.86 -18.76
N PHE A 105 -8.69 -10.11 -18.48
CA PHE A 105 -7.52 -10.51 -17.69
C PHE A 105 -6.22 -9.99 -18.29
N ASP A 106 -6.01 -10.21 -19.59
CA ASP A 106 -4.78 -9.79 -20.28
C ASP A 106 -4.63 -8.27 -20.26
N GLY A 107 -5.73 -7.53 -20.45
CA GLY A 107 -5.74 -6.06 -20.37
C GLY A 107 -5.41 -5.54 -18.96
N MET A 108 -6.00 -6.13 -17.92
CA MET A 108 -5.74 -5.75 -16.54
C MET A 108 -4.32 -6.16 -16.11
N LYS A 109 -3.87 -7.34 -16.53
CA LYS A 109 -2.52 -7.84 -16.25
C LYS A 109 -1.45 -6.93 -16.85
N ALA A 110 -1.64 -6.49 -18.09
CA ALA A 110 -0.71 -5.56 -18.74
C ALA A 110 -0.64 -4.21 -18.00
N LYS A 111 -1.79 -3.68 -17.53
CA LYS A 111 -1.80 -2.48 -16.69
C LYS A 111 -1.04 -2.69 -15.38
N TRP A 112 -1.31 -3.77 -14.67
CA TRP A 112 -0.62 -4.11 -13.43
C TRP A 112 0.89 -4.27 -13.60
N GLU A 113 1.33 -4.96 -14.66
CA GLU A 113 2.76 -5.14 -14.96
C GLU A 113 3.44 -3.80 -15.28
N ASN A 114 2.78 -2.90 -16.03
CA ASN A 114 3.29 -1.57 -16.32
C ASN A 114 3.41 -0.71 -15.04
N GLU A 115 2.42 -0.73 -14.15
CA GLU A 115 2.47 -0.03 -12.87
C GLU A 115 3.60 -0.57 -11.99
N LYS A 116 3.74 -1.90 -11.92
CA LYS A 116 4.83 -2.54 -11.17
C LYS A 116 6.21 -2.16 -11.71
N GLN A 117 6.37 -2.09 -13.02
CA GLN A 117 7.64 -1.65 -13.64
C GLN A 117 7.94 -0.18 -13.33
N ALA A 118 6.94 0.71 -13.39
CA ALA A 118 7.11 2.12 -13.05
C ALA A 118 7.54 2.30 -11.59
N ILE A 119 6.90 1.59 -10.64
CA ILE A 119 7.26 1.61 -9.22
C ILE A 119 8.69 1.07 -9.02
N SER A 120 9.05 -0.02 -9.70
CA SER A 120 10.39 -0.61 -9.60
C SER A 120 11.50 0.33 -10.12
N LYS A 121 11.23 1.11 -11.17
CA LYS A 121 12.17 2.13 -11.66
C LYS A 121 12.40 3.24 -10.63
N VAL A 122 11.31 3.77 -10.07
CA VAL A 122 11.38 4.79 -9.00
C VAL A 122 12.17 4.28 -7.80
N GLN A 123 11.96 3.03 -7.40
CA GLN A 123 12.68 2.41 -6.30
C GLN A 123 14.19 2.32 -6.60
N LYS A 124 14.57 1.83 -7.78
CA LYS A 124 15.99 1.75 -8.18
C LYS A 124 16.67 3.11 -8.19
N LEU A 125 16.02 4.15 -8.71
CA LEU A 125 16.55 5.51 -8.67
C LEU A 125 16.77 6.03 -7.25
N ARG A 126 15.87 5.71 -6.32
CA ARG A 126 16.05 6.06 -4.90
C ARG A 126 17.21 5.31 -4.25
N GLU A 127 17.34 4.01 -4.52
CA GLU A 127 18.48 3.21 -4.06
C GLU A 127 19.82 3.75 -4.60
N GLU A 128 19.87 4.14 -5.88
CA GLU A 128 21.04 4.75 -6.47
C GLU A 128 21.39 6.10 -5.85
N ILE A 129 20.38 6.94 -5.55
CA ILE A 129 20.58 8.23 -4.85
C ILE A 129 21.15 7.98 -3.44
N GLU A 130 20.65 6.98 -2.71
CA GLU A 130 21.15 6.65 -1.38
C GLU A 130 22.59 6.13 -1.43
N GLN A 131 22.91 5.29 -2.43
CA GLN A 131 24.28 4.82 -2.65
C GLN A 131 25.24 5.98 -2.97
N VAL A 132 24.81 6.93 -3.81
CA VAL A 132 25.61 8.13 -4.13
C VAL A 132 25.81 8.99 -2.88
N ASN A 133 24.77 9.18 -2.05
CA ASN A 133 24.90 9.90 -0.77
C ASN A 133 25.86 9.21 0.18
N ALA A 134 25.80 7.88 0.30
CA ALA A 134 26.73 7.11 1.12
C ALA A 134 28.18 7.21 0.61
N GLN A 135 28.35 7.21 -0.73
CA GLN A 135 29.68 7.45 -1.34
C GLN A 135 30.19 8.85 -1.04
N ILE A 136 29.34 9.88 -1.12
CA ILE A 136 29.73 11.26 -0.77
C ILE A 136 30.22 11.32 0.67
N GLU A 137 29.47 10.73 1.63
CA GLU A 137 29.89 10.69 3.03
C GLU A 137 31.23 9.96 3.26
N GLN A 138 31.45 8.89 2.50
CA GLN A 138 32.71 8.13 2.55
C GLN A 138 33.89 8.94 2.02
N GLU A 139 33.74 9.58 0.85
CA GLU A 139 34.79 10.40 0.21
C GLU A 139 35.06 11.69 1.02
N GLU A 140 34.05 12.26 1.68
CA GLU A 140 34.23 13.37 2.65
C GLU A 140 35.11 12.97 3.83
N ARG A 141 34.98 11.74 4.34
CA ARG A 141 35.83 11.22 5.45
C ARG A 141 37.28 11.02 5.00
N VAL A 142 37.52 10.75 3.72
CA VAL A 142 38.87 10.58 3.14
C VAL A 142 39.44 11.91 2.62
N TYR A 143 38.65 13.01 2.70
CA TYR A 143 39.01 14.34 2.17
C TYR A 143 39.23 14.39 0.65
N ASP A 144 38.66 13.49 -0.14
CA ASP A 144 38.67 13.58 -1.61
C ASP A 144 37.58 14.55 -2.11
N LEU A 145 37.87 15.85 -1.95
CA LEU A 145 36.94 16.92 -2.33
C LEU A 145 36.63 16.96 -3.84
N GLY A 146 37.52 16.42 -4.69
CA GLY A 146 37.31 16.35 -6.12
C GLY A 146 36.15 15.40 -6.48
N LYS A 147 36.19 14.17 -5.96
CA LYS A 147 35.10 13.19 -6.14
C LYS A 147 33.81 13.61 -5.49
N VAL A 148 33.88 14.21 -4.29
CA VAL A 148 32.71 14.78 -3.62
C VAL A 148 32.02 15.80 -4.49
N ALA A 149 32.76 16.71 -5.11
CA ALA A 149 32.20 17.74 -5.99
C ALA A 149 31.56 17.10 -7.25
N GLU A 150 32.19 16.12 -7.87
CA GLU A 150 31.65 15.40 -9.05
C GLU A 150 30.33 14.68 -8.71
N LEU A 151 30.28 13.96 -7.61
CA LEU A 151 29.09 13.24 -7.17
C LEU A 151 27.98 14.20 -6.76
N ARG A 152 28.27 15.24 -5.99
CA ARG A 152 27.28 16.18 -5.43
C ARG A 152 26.69 17.15 -6.47
N TYR A 153 27.52 17.62 -7.40
CA TYR A 153 27.10 18.61 -8.39
C TYR A 153 26.84 18.04 -9.78
N GLY A 154 27.34 16.82 -10.07
CA GLY A 154 27.11 16.11 -11.32
C GLY A 154 26.03 15.04 -11.17
N LYS A 155 26.39 13.89 -10.60
CA LYS A 155 25.55 12.68 -10.61
C LYS A 155 24.26 12.81 -9.78
N LEU A 156 24.33 13.38 -8.59
CA LEU A 156 23.18 13.49 -7.69
C LEU A 156 22.02 14.32 -8.27
N PRO A 157 22.26 15.53 -8.86
CA PRO A 157 21.20 16.31 -9.47
C PRO A 157 20.55 15.66 -10.69
N GLU A 158 21.33 14.88 -11.47
CA GLU A 158 20.80 14.12 -12.62
C GLU A 158 19.82 13.04 -12.14
N LEU A 159 20.23 12.20 -11.19
CA LEU A 159 19.36 11.18 -10.59
C LEU A 159 18.11 11.78 -9.93
N GLN A 160 18.24 12.91 -9.25
CA GLN A 160 17.10 13.61 -8.66
C GLN A 160 16.12 14.14 -9.70
N LYS A 161 16.62 14.60 -10.85
CA LYS A 161 15.79 15.05 -11.97
C LYS A 161 15.06 13.90 -12.62
N GLU A 162 15.73 12.77 -12.84
CA GLU A 162 15.14 11.54 -13.38
C GLU A 162 14.08 11.00 -12.42
N LEU A 163 14.37 10.96 -11.12
CA LEU A 163 13.41 10.54 -10.09
C LEU A 163 12.14 11.37 -10.12
N LYS A 164 12.26 12.70 -10.19
CA LYS A 164 11.09 13.60 -10.27
C LYS A 164 10.27 13.35 -11.53
N ALA A 165 10.92 13.17 -12.67
CA ALA A 165 10.23 12.90 -13.93
C ALA A 165 9.45 11.56 -13.89
N GLU A 166 10.07 10.49 -13.37
CA GLU A 166 9.39 9.19 -13.22
C GLU A 166 8.27 9.24 -12.15
N GLU A 167 8.45 10.00 -11.07
CA GLU A 167 7.40 10.20 -10.07
C GLU A 167 6.19 10.95 -10.64
N GLU A 168 6.39 12.01 -11.44
CA GLU A 168 5.31 12.74 -12.11
C GLU A 168 4.57 11.87 -13.13
N LEU A 169 5.29 11.02 -13.88
CA LEU A 169 4.68 10.06 -14.80
C LEU A 169 3.85 9.01 -14.04
N SER A 170 4.38 8.51 -12.94
CA SER A 170 3.68 7.56 -12.07
C SER A 170 2.46 8.18 -11.40
N GLU A 171 2.46 9.47 -11.07
CA GLU A 171 1.31 10.15 -10.45
C GLU A 171 0.18 10.44 -11.45
N LYS A 172 0.49 10.75 -12.70
CA LYS A 172 -0.51 10.97 -13.75
C LYS A 172 -1.28 9.68 -14.14
N GLY A 173 -0.71 8.51 -13.88
CA GLY A 173 -1.36 7.21 -14.12
C GLY A 173 -2.26 6.71 -12.99
N LYS A 174 -2.35 7.43 -11.86
CA LYS A 174 -2.97 6.95 -10.62
C LYS A 174 -4.49 7.11 -10.50
N GLU A 175 -5.17 7.84 -11.36
CA GLU A 175 -6.63 8.01 -11.25
C GLU A 175 -7.39 6.67 -11.38
N ASP A 176 -6.77 5.64 -12.00
CA ASP A 176 -7.30 4.28 -12.15
C ASP A 176 -6.26 3.19 -11.77
N GLY A 177 -5.32 3.50 -10.87
CA GLY A 177 -4.22 2.60 -10.51
C GLY A 177 -4.67 1.39 -9.70
N LEU A 178 -4.20 0.20 -10.09
CA LEU A 178 -4.44 -1.07 -9.40
C LEU A 178 -3.56 -1.25 -8.16
N LEU A 179 -2.41 -0.55 -8.10
CA LEU A 179 -1.42 -0.68 -7.04
C LEU A 179 -1.38 0.55 -6.13
N ARG A 180 -1.39 0.30 -4.82
CA ARG A 180 -1.15 1.30 -3.79
C ARG A 180 0.32 1.23 -3.37
N ASN A 181 1.05 2.34 -3.52
CA ASN A 181 2.46 2.44 -3.15
C ASN A 181 2.72 3.43 -2.01
N LYS A 182 1.68 3.85 -1.29
CA LYS A 182 1.75 4.88 -0.26
C LYS A 182 1.12 4.41 1.04
N VAL A 183 1.88 4.49 2.12
CA VAL A 183 1.38 4.28 3.48
C VAL A 183 0.65 5.53 3.93
N THR A 184 -0.60 5.37 4.34
CA THR A 184 -1.46 6.43 4.87
C THR A 184 -1.87 6.14 6.31
N GLU A 185 -2.68 6.99 6.90
CA GLU A 185 -3.24 6.80 8.23
C GLU A 185 -4.11 5.55 8.33
N ASP A 186 -4.77 5.15 7.23
CA ASP A 186 -5.65 3.99 7.20
C ASP A 186 -4.89 2.68 7.47
N GLU A 187 -3.69 2.51 6.89
CA GLU A 187 -2.86 1.34 7.10
C GLU A 187 -2.39 1.27 8.56
N ILE A 188 -1.97 2.39 9.12
CA ILE A 188 -1.57 2.48 10.55
C ILE A 188 -2.74 2.08 11.44
N THR A 189 -3.93 2.61 11.16
CA THR A 189 -5.13 2.32 11.94
C THR A 189 -5.54 0.85 11.85
N LYS A 190 -5.43 0.23 10.68
CA LYS A 190 -5.68 -1.21 10.50
C LYS A 190 -4.72 -2.07 11.33
N ILE A 191 -3.44 -1.71 11.39
CA ILE A 191 -2.44 -2.44 12.16
C ILE A 191 -2.72 -2.31 13.66
N ILE A 192 -2.99 -1.09 14.14
CA ILE A 192 -3.35 -0.86 15.55
C ILE A 192 -4.60 -1.64 15.93
N SER A 193 -5.62 -1.64 15.05
CA SER A 193 -6.83 -2.45 15.25
C SER A 193 -6.52 -3.94 15.39
N ARG A 194 -5.60 -4.45 14.58
CA ARG A 194 -5.13 -5.85 14.65
C ARG A 194 -4.39 -6.14 15.96
N TRP A 195 -3.52 -5.24 16.40
CA TRP A 195 -2.73 -5.44 17.62
C TRP A 195 -3.57 -5.31 18.90
N THR A 196 -4.50 -4.34 18.91
CA THR A 196 -5.28 -4.00 20.12
C THR A 196 -6.65 -4.67 20.16
N GLY A 197 -7.16 -5.15 19.05
CA GLY A 197 -8.54 -5.64 18.92
C GLY A 197 -9.61 -4.55 18.90
N ILE A 198 -9.23 -3.26 18.87
CA ILE A 198 -10.16 -2.14 18.82
C ILE A 198 -10.62 -1.92 17.38
N PRO A 199 -11.94 -1.86 17.09
CA PRO A 199 -12.43 -1.62 15.74
C PRO A 199 -11.90 -0.31 15.12
N VAL A 200 -11.55 -0.34 13.81
CA VAL A 200 -11.02 0.80 13.07
C VAL A 200 -11.91 2.05 13.20
N THR A 201 -13.22 1.88 13.14
CA THR A 201 -14.20 2.98 13.29
C THR A 201 -14.02 3.74 14.59
N LYS A 202 -13.72 3.04 15.70
CA LYS A 202 -13.46 3.66 17.00
C LYS A 202 -12.11 4.36 17.07
N LEU A 203 -11.13 3.92 16.29
CA LEU A 203 -9.80 4.53 16.22
C LEU A 203 -9.81 5.83 15.41
N MET A 204 -10.60 5.86 14.33
CA MET A 204 -10.73 7.01 13.43
C MET A 204 -11.65 8.11 13.96
N GLU A 205 -12.53 7.81 14.92
CA GLU A 205 -13.41 8.79 15.54
C GLU A 205 -12.61 9.88 16.26
N SER A 206 -12.79 11.14 15.87
CA SER A 206 -12.14 12.26 16.54
C SER A 206 -12.63 12.38 18.00
N GLU A 207 -11.78 12.90 18.90
CA GLU A 207 -12.18 13.14 20.29
C GLU A 207 -13.40 14.05 20.38
N ARG A 208 -13.49 15.03 19.50
CA ARG A 208 -14.60 15.97 19.44
C ARG A 208 -15.91 15.27 19.06
N GLU A 209 -15.88 14.35 18.10
CA GLU A 209 -17.06 13.55 17.73
C GLU A 209 -17.48 12.62 18.85
N LYS A 210 -16.52 11.97 19.53
CA LYS A 210 -16.81 11.14 20.70
C LYS A 210 -17.49 11.91 21.82
N ILE A 211 -17.02 13.13 22.10
CA ILE A 211 -17.61 14.00 23.12
C ILE A 211 -19.01 14.44 22.70
N LEU A 212 -19.22 14.80 21.43
CA LEU A 212 -20.53 15.21 20.91
C LEU A 212 -21.59 14.11 21.00
N HIS A 213 -21.20 12.84 20.80
CA HIS A 213 -22.12 11.71 20.89
C HIS A 213 -22.12 11.01 22.26
N LEU A 214 -21.32 11.52 23.21
CA LEU A 214 -21.22 10.93 24.54
C LEU A 214 -22.57 10.90 25.30
N PRO A 215 -23.40 11.98 25.31
CA PRO A 215 -24.70 11.98 25.94
C PRO A 215 -25.62 10.87 25.39
N GLU A 216 -25.70 10.74 24.06
CA GLU A 216 -26.50 9.70 23.40
C GLU A 216 -26.06 8.27 23.75
N LEU A 217 -24.76 8.05 23.89
CA LEU A 217 -24.20 6.77 24.30
C LEU A 217 -24.45 6.46 25.76
N LEU A 218 -24.40 7.47 26.63
CA LEU A 218 -24.69 7.35 28.06
C LEU A 218 -26.17 7.06 28.29
N HIS A 219 -27.09 7.77 27.62
CA HIS A 219 -28.53 7.50 27.71
C HIS A 219 -28.95 6.08 27.33
N LYS A 220 -28.19 5.41 26.45
CA LYS A 220 -28.44 3.99 26.15
C LYS A 220 -28.07 3.03 27.28
N ARG A 221 -27.22 3.44 28.21
CA ARG A 221 -26.68 2.60 29.28
C ARG A 221 -27.15 3.02 30.68
N VAL A 222 -27.43 4.31 30.85
CA VAL A 222 -27.83 4.91 32.12
C VAL A 222 -29.30 5.34 32.01
N ILE A 223 -30.14 4.79 32.83
CA ILE A 223 -31.58 5.10 32.84
C ILE A 223 -31.87 6.04 34.02
N GLY A 224 -32.51 7.18 33.76
CA GLY A 224 -33.04 8.06 34.79
C GLY A 224 -32.08 9.04 35.45
N GLN A 225 -30.97 9.41 34.76
CA GLN A 225 -30.02 10.45 35.23
C GLN A 225 -29.79 11.51 34.13
N ASP A 226 -30.84 12.03 33.53
CA ASP A 226 -30.77 12.92 32.39
C ASP A 226 -30.00 14.21 32.69
N ASP A 227 -30.26 14.85 33.86
CA ASP A 227 -29.57 16.06 34.32
C ASP A 227 -28.08 15.89 34.60
N ALA A 228 -27.59 14.65 34.72
CA ALA A 228 -26.18 14.36 34.97
C ALA A 228 -25.43 13.96 33.66
N VAL A 229 -26.16 13.67 32.61
CA VAL A 229 -25.63 13.24 31.31
C VAL A 229 -25.52 14.43 30.33
N GLU A 230 -26.37 15.46 30.51
CA GLU A 230 -26.26 16.73 29.79
C GLU A 230 -25.14 17.61 30.40
#